data_39eca68e7231c8e3425ac8f82c44438e
#
_entry.id   39eca68e7231c8e3425ac8f82c44438e
#
_cell.length_a   1.000
_cell.length_b   1.000
_cell.length_c   1.000
_cell.angle_alpha   90.00
_cell.angle_beta   90.00
_cell.angle_gamma   90.00
#
_symmetry.space_group_name_H-M   'P 1'
#
loop_
_entity.id
_entity.type
_entity.pdbx_description
1 polymer ?
#
loop_
_entity_poly.entity_id
_entity_poly.type
_entity_poly.pdbx_seq_one_letter_code
_entity_poly.pdbx_strand_id
1 'polypeptide(L)'
;YVKYTDFYSIFEIYRQTMRPSSKNSACSGGSRLKAFLNWCVKKGYTNDLTFQDVNTHRHVYGDAYYLLPEERDRLIDATYGCSFHAPLVRDMFLFQCFVGCRIGDLFTIQRTQINNGWLEYIPGKNLKNNKTELVRIPLHPVAQRILERYAEYSPRLFPVISEPQYNEYIKMILDFAGIHRRVTILNPLTRKEEQRPICDVATSHTARKTFIANLYNKVRDQALVASLTG
;
A
#
# COMPACT_ATOMS: atom_id res chain seq x y z
N TYR A 1 8.49 31.97 -26.43
CA TYR A 1 7.27 31.45 -25.78
C TYR A 1 7.21 29.95 -26.06
N VAL A 2 7.49 29.11 -25.05
CA VAL A 2 7.28 27.66 -25.14
C VAL A 2 5.76 27.46 -24.95
N LYS A 3 5.09 26.83 -25.93
CA LYS A 3 3.68 26.46 -25.76
C LYS A 3 3.54 25.45 -24.65
N TYR A 4 2.48 25.46 -23.85
CA TYR A 4 2.25 24.51 -22.77
C TYR A 4 2.25 23.04 -23.25
N THR A 5 1.83 22.79 -24.48
CA THR A 5 1.92 21.48 -25.14
C THR A 5 3.35 20.97 -25.26
N ASP A 6 4.29 21.87 -25.64
CA ASP A 6 5.71 21.52 -25.76
C ASP A 6 6.32 21.31 -24.38
N PHE A 7 5.94 22.12 -23.38
CA PHE A 7 6.40 21.95 -22.00
C PHE A 7 5.95 20.62 -21.42
N TYR A 8 4.72 20.18 -21.67
CA TYR A 8 4.23 18.87 -21.20
C TYR A 8 5.03 17.73 -21.81
N SER A 9 5.28 17.78 -23.12
CA SER A 9 6.10 16.78 -23.81
C SER A 9 7.53 16.75 -23.30
N ILE A 10 8.15 17.92 -23.08
CA ILE A 10 9.48 18.05 -22.48
C ILE A 10 9.49 17.49 -21.04
N PHE A 11 8.47 17.81 -20.24
CA PHE A 11 8.33 17.31 -18.87
C PHE A 11 8.17 15.79 -18.85
N GLU A 12 7.41 15.21 -19.77
CA GLU A 12 7.23 13.77 -19.87
C GLU A 12 8.53 13.06 -20.29
N ILE A 13 9.26 13.59 -21.27
CA ILE A 13 10.59 13.12 -21.67
C ILE A 13 11.56 13.21 -20.49
N TYR A 14 11.65 14.34 -19.79
CA TYR A 14 12.49 14.52 -18.62
C TYR A 14 12.19 13.46 -17.54
N ARG A 15 10.92 13.21 -17.25
CA ARG A 15 10.50 12.20 -16.27
C ARG A 15 10.87 10.77 -16.68
N GLN A 16 10.90 10.50 -17.97
CA GLN A 16 11.26 9.18 -18.50
C GLN A 16 12.77 8.96 -18.56
N THR A 17 13.53 9.98 -18.87
CA THR A 17 14.99 9.87 -19.11
C THR A 17 15.83 10.20 -17.87
N MET A 18 15.56 11.32 -17.22
CA MET A 18 16.38 11.83 -16.11
C MET A 18 15.94 11.30 -14.73
N ARG A 19 14.65 11.00 -14.56
CA ARG A 19 14.10 10.36 -13.37
C ARG A 19 13.08 9.29 -13.78
N PRO A 20 13.55 8.07 -14.08
CA PRO A 20 12.64 6.99 -14.44
C PRO A 20 11.54 6.83 -13.37
N SER A 21 10.33 7.12 -13.75
CA SER A 21 9.17 7.00 -12.87
C SER A 21 8.06 6.26 -13.60
N SER A 22 7.20 5.60 -12.82
CA SER A 22 6.08 4.89 -13.42
C SER A 22 5.24 5.82 -14.30
N LYS A 23 4.66 5.29 -15.37
CA LYS A 23 3.74 6.04 -16.23
C LYS A 23 2.57 6.64 -15.44
N ASN A 24 2.10 5.96 -14.41
CA ASN A 24 1.06 6.48 -13.51
C ASN A 24 1.56 7.69 -12.69
N SER A 25 2.82 7.72 -12.27
CA SER A 25 3.41 8.89 -11.60
C SER A 25 3.52 10.08 -12.55
N ALA A 26 3.87 9.85 -13.83
CA ALA A 26 3.86 10.88 -14.86
C ALA A 26 2.45 11.45 -15.09
N CYS A 27 1.43 10.58 -15.19
CA CYS A 27 0.02 11.00 -15.29
C CYS A 27 -0.42 11.86 -14.09
N SER A 28 -0.03 11.47 -12.86
CA SER A 28 -0.31 12.26 -11.66
C SER A 28 0.36 13.64 -11.70
N GLY A 29 1.62 13.68 -12.16
CA GLY A 29 2.35 14.94 -12.35
C GLY A 29 1.67 15.86 -13.35
N GLY A 30 1.29 15.35 -14.51
CA GLY A 30 0.55 16.09 -15.53
C GLY A 30 -0.80 16.62 -15.02
N SER A 31 -1.56 15.79 -14.30
CA SER A 31 -2.85 16.23 -13.72
C SER A 31 -2.68 17.35 -12.69
N ARG A 32 -1.61 17.28 -11.86
CA ARG A 32 -1.31 18.37 -10.90
C ARG A 32 -0.90 19.65 -11.60
N LEU A 33 -0.09 19.57 -12.65
CA LEU A 33 0.28 20.72 -13.47
C LEU A 33 -0.96 21.36 -14.11
N LYS A 34 -1.84 20.56 -14.70
CA LYS A 34 -3.09 21.03 -15.29
C LYS A 34 -4.00 21.73 -14.25
N ALA A 35 -4.09 21.17 -13.04
CA ALA A 35 -4.82 21.79 -11.94
C ALA A 35 -4.22 23.14 -11.52
N PHE A 36 -2.89 23.23 -11.45
CA PHE A 36 -2.18 24.49 -11.16
C PHE A 36 -2.41 25.55 -12.25
N LEU A 37 -2.32 25.18 -13.52
CA LEU A 37 -2.57 26.11 -14.63
C LEU A 37 -4.03 26.60 -14.66
N ASN A 38 -5.00 25.73 -14.39
CA ASN A 38 -6.40 26.13 -14.21
C ASN A 38 -6.56 27.16 -13.07
N TRP A 39 -5.84 26.97 -11.96
CA TRP A 39 -5.83 27.93 -10.88
C TRP A 39 -5.22 29.28 -11.32
N CYS A 40 -4.11 29.26 -12.09
CA CYS A 40 -3.49 30.48 -12.64
C CYS A 40 -4.47 31.26 -13.51
N VAL A 41 -5.21 30.58 -14.39
CA VAL A 41 -6.26 31.22 -15.22
C VAL A 41 -7.34 31.84 -14.33
N LYS A 42 -7.85 31.10 -13.37
CA LYS A 42 -8.87 31.58 -12.41
C LYS A 42 -8.43 32.81 -11.61
N LYS A 43 -7.10 32.92 -11.34
CA LYS A 43 -6.52 34.08 -10.65
C LYS A 43 -6.13 35.24 -11.57
N GLY A 44 -6.29 35.09 -12.88
CA GLY A 44 -5.93 36.11 -13.85
C GLY A 44 -4.43 36.25 -14.14
N TYR A 45 -3.61 35.27 -13.74
CA TYR A 45 -2.17 35.26 -14.02
C TYR A 45 -1.85 34.93 -15.48
N THR A 46 -2.77 34.29 -16.18
CA THR A 46 -2.68 33.95 -17.60
C THR A 46 -4.07 33.79 -18.19
N ASN A 47 -4.21 34.09 -19.49
CA ASN A 47 -5.41 33.83 -20.27
C ASN A 47 -5.22 32.67 -21.27
N ASP A 48 -4.04 32.02 -21.24
CA ASP A 48 -3.73 30.93 -22.14
C ASP A 48 -4.42 29.65 -21.65
N LEU A 49 -5.27 29.06 -22.50
CA LEU A 49 -6.04 27.85 -22.25
C LEU A 49 -5.50 26.64 -23.04
N THR A 50 -4.41 26.79 -23.79
CA THR A 50 -3.88 25.72 -24.67
C THR A 50 -3.52 24.45 -23.94
N PHE A 51 -3.19 24.55 -22.62
CA PHE A 51 -2.92 23.37 -21.77
C PHE A 51 -4.16 22.49 -21.53
N GLN A 52 -5.38 22.99 -21.81
CA GLN A 52 -6.60 22.19 -21.62
C GLN A 52 -6.70 21.08 -22.65
N ASP A 53 -6.13 21.26 -23.83
CA ASP A 53 -6.11 20.26 -24.91
C ASP A 53 -5.09 19.14 -24.66
N VAL A 54 -4.21 19.31 -23.69
CA VAL A 54 -3.24 18.27 -23.31
C VAL A 54 -3.95 17.10 -22.65
N ASN A 55 -3.89 15.95 -23.29
CA ASN A 55 -4.46 14.73 -22.73
C ASN A 55 -3.55 14.16 -21.62
N THR A 56 -3.98 14.27 -20.38
CA THR A 56 -3.34 13.56 -19.27
C THR A 56 -3.82 12.11 -19.29
N HIS A 57 -2.95 11.18 -19.67
CA HIS A 57 -3.28 9.76 -19.73
C HIS A 57 -3.93 9.26 -18.44
N ARG A 58 -4.80 8.26 -18.54
CA ARG A 58 -5.43 7.63 -17.38
C ARG A 58 -4.44 6.70 -16.66
N HIS A 59 -4.61 6.57 -15.34
CA HIS A 59 -3.92 5.55 -14.58
C HIS A 59 -4.36 4.17 -15.04
N VAL A 60 -3.38 3.26 -15.17
CA VAL A 60 -3.61 1.85 -15.48
C VAL A 60 -3.03 1.04 -14.34
N TYR A 61 -3.81 0.14 -13.80
CA TYR A 61 -3.43 -0.75 -12.71
C TYR A 61 -3.51 -2.19 -13.20
N GLY A 62 -2.54 -3.01 -12.79
CA GLY A 62 -2.59 -4.46 -12.98
C GLY A 62 -3.52 -5.13 -11.98
N ASP A 63 -3.70 -6.44 -12.15
CA ASP A 63 -4.49 -7.26 -11.25
C ASP A 63 -3.95 -7.23 -9.82
N ALA A 64 -4.87 -7.39 -8.86
CA ALA A 64 -4.49 -7.47 -7.47
C ALA A 64 -3.96 -8.85 -7.14
N TYR A 65 -2.73 -8.94 -6.64
CA TYR A 65 -2.17 -10.16 -6.07
C TYR A 65 -2.14 -10.09 -4.54
N TYR A 66 -2.33 -11.24 -3.90
CA TYR A 66 -2.42 -11.41 -2.45
C TYR A 66 -1.98 -12.81 -2.06
N LEU A 67 -1.72 -13.05 -0.77
CA LEU A 67 -1.41 -14.39 -0.27
C LEU A 67 -2.66 -15.23 -0.13
N LEU A 68 -2.56 -16.48 -0.57
CA LEU A 68 -3.56 -17.51 -0.29
C LEU A 68 -3.50 -17.90 1.20
N PRO A 69 -4.60 -18.45 1.78
CA PRO A 69 -4.59 -18.90 3.17
C PRO A 69 -3.41 -19.83 3.49
N GLU A 70 -3.10 -20.79 2.61
CA GLU A 70 -2.03 -21.76 2.79
C GLU A 70 -0.64 -21.11 2.73
N GLU A 71 -0.46 -20.07 1.91
CA GLU A 71 0.78 -19.29 1.85
C GLU A 71 0.98 -18.48 3.13
N ARG A 72 -0.08 -17.85 3.64
CA ARG A 72 -0.05 -17.14 4.91
C ARG A 72 0.24 -18.10 6.09
N ASP A 73 -0.37 -19.27 6.10
CA ASP A 73 -0.19 -20.25 7.17
C ASP A 73 1.25 -20.79 7.18
N ARG A 74 1.87 -21.06 6.01
CA ARG A 74 3.32 -21.36 5.91
C ARG A 74 4.18 -20.26 6.51
N LEU A 75 3.79 -19.00 6.35
CA LEU A 75 4.54 -17.87 6.91
C LEU A 75 4.44 -17.82 8.45
N ILE A 76 3.33 -18.31 9.05
CA ILE A 76 3.16 -18.42 10.50
C ILE A 76 4.20 -19.39 11.10
N ASP A 77 4.44 -20.50 10.42
CA ASP A 77 5.32 -21.57 10.90
C ASP A 77 6.80 -21.35 10.53
N ALA A 78 7.09 -20.37 9.65
CA ALA A 78 8.45 -20.10 9.20
C ALA A 78 9.33 -19.56 10.33
N THR A 79 10.55 -20.11 10.43
CA THR A 79 11.58 -19.66 11.37
C THR A 79 12.76 -19.05 10.62
N TYR A 80 13.29 -17.93 11.11
CA TYR A 80 14.29 -17.11 10.39
C TYR A 80 15.59 -17.02 11.15
N GLY A 81 16.33 -18.11 11.34
CA GLY A 81 17.69 -18.16 11.87
C GLY A 81 18.09 -16.99 12.81
N CYS A 82 19.30 -16.45 12.59
CA CYS A 82 19.86 -15.37 13.43
C CYS A 82 19.47 -13.94 13.04
N SER A 83 18.51 -13.73 12.13
CA SER A 83 18.09 -12.38 11.75
C SER A 83 17.19 -11.75 12.82
N PHE A 84 17.57 -10.58 13.32
CA PHE A 84 16.75 -9.84 14.29
C PHE A 84 15.48 -9.26 13.66
N HIS A 85 15.56 -8.78 12.43
CA HIS A 85 14.43 -8.08 11.78
C HIS A 85 13.45 -9.02 11.08
N ALA A 86 13.87 -10.18 10.61
CA ALA A 86 13.00 -11.08 9.85
C ALA A 86 11.80 -11.59 10.67
N PRO A 87 11.97 -12.09 11.92
CA PRO A 87 10.83 -12.46 12.77
C PRO A 87 9.89 -11.28 13.07
N LEU A 88 10.43 -10.08 13.34
CA LEU A 88 9.65 -8.88 13.55
C LEU A 88 8.81 -8.54 12.33
N VAL A 89 9.43 -8.48 11.15
CA VAL A 89 8.74 -8.14 9.89
C VAL A 89 7.71 -9.21 9.54
N ARG A 90 8.01 -10.50 9.74
CA ARG A 90 7.01 -11.57 9.60
C ARG A 90 5.79 -11.32 10.47
N ASP A 91 5.99 -11.05 11.73
CA ASP A 91 4.91 -10.85 12.69
C ASP A 91 4.08 -9.59 12.36
N MET A 92 4.74 -8.49 12.01
CA MET A 92 4.08 -7.27 11.55
C MET A 92 3.29 -7.49 10.26
N PHE A 93 3.84 -8.22 9.29
CA PHE A 93 3.19 -8.52 8.02
C PHE A 93 1.99 -9.44 8.20
N LEU A 94 2.14 -10.50 9.01
CA LEU A 94 1.02 -11.37 9.39
C LEU A 94 -0.08 -10.59 10.11
N PHE A 95 0.28 -9.74 11.07
CA PHE A 95 -0.69 -8.87 11.73
C PHE A 95 -1.47 -8.04 10.71
N GLN A 96 -0.79 -7.39 9.76
CA GLN A 96 -1.45 -6.67 8.68
C GLN A 96 -2.35 -7.56 7.82
N CYS A 97 -1.97 -8.82 7.55
CA CYS A 97 -2.79 -9.78 6.81
C CYS A 97 -4.09 -10.15 7.57
N PHE A 98 -4.13 -9.98 8.88
CA PHE A 98 -5.31 -10.26 9.70
C PHE A 98 -6.15 -9.02 10.04
N VAL A 99 -5.60 -7.81 9.94
CA VAL A 99 -6.33 -6.58 10.28
C VAL A 99 -6.51 -5.62 9.09
N GLY A 100 -5.75 -5.80 8.01
CA GLY A 100 -5.90 -5.01 6.79
C GLY A 100 -5.51 -3.53 6.91
N CYS A 101 -4.87 -3.08 7.99
CA CYS A 101 -4.47 -1.69 8.16
C CYS A 101 -3.41 -1.25 7.14
N ARG A 102 -3.34 0.05 6.81
CA ARG A 102 -2.26 0.61 5.98
C ARG A 102 -0.96 0.63 6.78
N ILE A 103 0.19 0.63 6.09
CA ILE A 103 1.50 0.68 6.76
C ILE A 103 1.65 1.91 7.66
N GLY A 104 1.18 3.07 7.21
CA GLY A 104 1.20 4.29 8.03
C GLY A 104 0.36 4.16 9.31
N ASP A 105 -0.78 3.47 9.22
CA ASP A 105 -1.61 3.19 10.39
C ASP A 105 -0.94 2.17 11.32
N LEU A 106 -0.35 1.09 10.77
CA LEU A 106 0.38 0.09 11.56
C LEU A 106 1.47 0.72 12.45
N PHE A 107 2.18 1.72 11.93
CA PHE A 107 3.24 2.41 12.67
C PHE A 107 2.74 3.39 13.72
N THR A 108 1.46 3.77 13.67
CA THR A 108 0.87 4.76 14.58
C THR A 108 -0.15 4.19 15.54
N ILE A 109 -0.73 3.04 15.25
CA ILE A 109 -1.68 2.35 16.14
C ILE A 109 -1.02 2.07 17.49
N GLN A 110 -1.76 2.35 18.56
CA GLN A 110 -1.34 2.15 19.94
C GLN A 110 -2.10 1.00 20.61
N ARG A 111 -1.52 0.44 21.66
CA ARG A 111 -2.16 -0.64 22.43
C ARG A 111 -3.46 -0.23 23.09
N THR A 112 -3.61 1.06 23.43
CA THR A 112 -4.86 1.62 23.98
C THR A 112 -6.05 1.52 23.00
N GLN A 113 -5.79 1.28 21.72
CA GLN A 113 -6.81 1.09 20.70
C GLN A 113 -7.25 -0.39 20.55
N ILE A 114 -6.73 -1.27 21.41
CA ILE A 114 -7.13 -2.67 21.49
C ILE A 114 -7.97 -2.87 22.74
N ASN A 115 -9.25 -3.17 22.56
CA ASN A 115 -10.20 -3.34 23.62
C ASN A 115 -11.00 -4.63 23.44
N ASN A 116 -10.99 -5.51 24.45
CA ASN A 116 -11.78 -6.74 24.47
C ASN A 116 -11.67 -7.59 23.19
N GLY A 117 -10.43 -7.73 22.65
CA GLY A 117 -10.19 -8.49 21.43
C GLY A 117 -10.57 -7.77 20.12
N TRP A 118 -10.84 -6.47 20.18
CA TRP A 118 -11.11 -5.62 19.02
C TRP A 118 -10.02 -4.56 18.87
N LEU A 119 -9.62 -4.31 17.62
CA LEU A 119 -8.82 -3.15 17.24
C LEU A 119 -9.76 -2.05 16.76
N GLU A 120 -9.70 -0.87 17.40
CA GLU A 120 -10.55 0.27 17.10
C GLU A 120 -9.67 1.50 16.81
N TYR A 121 -9.68 1.99 15.57
CA TYR A 121 -8.86 3.14 15.18
C TYR A 121 -9.50 3.93 14.04
N ILE A 122 -9.12 5.20 13.91
CA ILE A 122 -9.49 6.03 12.76
C ILE A 122 -8.30 6.03 11.79
N PRO A 123 -8.46 5.52 10.54
CA PRO A 123 -7.40 5.51 9.55
C PRO A 123 -6.85 6.92 9.28
N GLY A 124 -5.52 7.05 9.23
CA GLY A 124 -4.86 8.34 9.03
C GLY A 124 -5.25 9.04 7.71
N LYS A 125 -5.64 8.28 6.67
CA LYS A 125 -6.20 8.85 5.44
C LYS A 125 -7.56 9.50 5.66
N ASN A 126 -8.40 8.94 6.53
CA ASN A 126 -9.70 9.49 6.87
C ASN A 126 -9.54 10.80 7.66
N LEU A 127 -8.63 10.85 8.63
CA LEU A 127 -8.30 12.07 9.37
C LEU A 127 -7.83 13.20 8.45
N LYS A 128 -6.97 12.90 7.47
CA LYS A 128 -6.50 13.89 6.47
C LYS A 128 -7.62 14.44 5.59
N ASN A 129 -8.70 13.70 5.43
CA ASN A 129 -9.88 14.08 4.65
C ASN A 129 -11.03 14.60 5.53
N ASN A 130 -10.77 14.94 6.80
CA ASN A 130 -11.75 15.37 7.80
C ASN A 130 -12.90 14.36 8.01
N LYS A 131 -12.62 13.05 7.84
CA LYS A 131 -13.54 11.97 8.13
C LYS A 131 -13.15 11.30 9.45
N THR A 132 -14.10 11.11 10.33
CA THR A 132 -13.91 10.49 11.66
C THR A 132 -14.47 9.06 11.72
N GLU A 133 -14.57 8.39 10.58
CA GLU A 133 -15.08 7.03 10.51
C GLU A 133 -14.15 6.07 11.27
N LEU A 134 -14.68 5.49 12.33
CA LEU A 134 -13.98 4.50 13.16
C LEU A 134 -13.99 3.15 12.45
N VAL A 135 -12.84 2.54 12.31
CA VAL A 135 -12.70 1.16 11.86
C VAL A 135 -12.60 0.26 13.08
N ARG A 136 -13.40 -0.80 13.11
CA ARG A 136 -13.48 -1.75 14.22
C ARG A 136 -13.28 -3.17 13.70
N ILE A 137 -12.21 -3.84 14.10
CA ILE A 137 -11.77 -5.13 13.56
C ILE A 137 -11.63 -6.14 14.69
N PRO A 138 -12.32 -7.29 14.65
CA PRO A 138 -12.10 -8.37 15.61
C PRO A 138 -10.70 -8.96 15.38
N LEU A 139 -9.90 -9.07 16.43
CA LEU A 139 -8.57 -9.62 16.33
C LEU A 139 -8.62 -11.14 16.22
N HIS A 140 -8.06 -11.65 15.13
CA HIS A 140 -7.85 -13.10 14.96
C HIS A 140 -6.89 -13.64 16.02
N PRO A 141 -7.05 -14.88 16.53
CA PRO A 141 -6.17 -15.45 17.57
C PRO A 141 -4.69 -15.37 17.23
N VAL A 142 -4.30 -15.53 15.97
CA VAL A 142 -2.90 -15.35 15.53
C VAL A 142 -2.43 -13.91 15.76
N ALA A 143 -3.25 -12.92 15.44
CA ALA A 143 -2.91 -11.50 15.65
C ALA A 143 -2.77 -11.19 17.15
N GLN A 144 -3.62 -11.76 18.01
CA GLN A 144 -3.52 -11.61 19.45
C GLN A 144 -2.20 -12.19 19.99
N ARG A 145 -1.86 -13.43 19.62
CA ARG A 145 -0.58 -14.06 20.00
C ARG A 145 0.64 -13.28 19.51
N ILE A 146 0.57 -12.68 18.32
CA ILE A 146 1.63 -11.79 17.84
C ILE A 146 1.76 -10.57 18.76
N LEU A 147 0.68 -9.92 19.13
CA LEU A 147 0.71 -8.73 20.00
C LEU A 147 1.24 -9.04 21.41
N GLU A 148 1.00 -10.24 21.93
CA GLU A 148 1.53 -10.68 23.22
C GLU A 148 3.07 -10.74 23.21
N ARG A 149 3.70 -11.15 22.10
CA ARG A 149 5.17 -11.19 21.97
C ARG A 149 5.82 -9.79 22.06
N TYR A 150 5.08 -8.75 21.72
CA TYR A 150 5.57 -7.37 21.71
C TYR A 150 4.93 -6.52 22.81
N ALA A 151 4.46 -7.12 23.90
CA ALA A 151 3.77 -6.42 24.98
C ALA A 151 4.59 -5.29 25.61
N GLU A 152 5.91 -5.44 25.65
CA GLU A 152 6.85 -4.46 26.21
C GLU A 152 7.04 -3.19 25.39
N TYR A 153 6.66 -3.19 24.10
CA TYR A 153 6.86 -2.03 23.20
C TYR A 153 5.75 -0.97 23.31
N SER A 154 5.03 -0.92 24.44
CA SER A 154 4.01 0.11 24.70
C SER A 154 4.63 1.53 24.61
N PRO A 155 3.90 2.53 24.09
CA PRO A 155 2.47 2.49 23.69
C PRO A 155 2.22 1.91 22.27
N ARG A 156 3.25 1.70 21.45
CA ARG A 156 3.11 1.14 20.09
C ARG A 156 2.86 -0.37 20.11
N LEU A 157 2.38 -0.90 19.00
CA LEU A 157 2.20 -2.35 18.85
C LEU A 157 3.51 -3.08 18.60
N PHE A 158 4.43 -2.46 17.85
CA PHE A 158 5.68 -3.04 17.37
C PHE A 158 6.86 -2.08 17.47
N PRO A 159 8.10 -2.59 17.47
CA PRO A 159 9.31 -1.78 17.27
C PRO A 159 9.26 -0.97 15.97
N VAL A 160 9.99 0.13 15.93
CA VAL A 160 10.05 1.02 14.76
C VAL A 160 10.97 0.43 13.69
N ILE A 161 10.47 0.37 12.46
CA ILE A 161 11.23 0.04 11.25
C ILE A 161 10.84 1.03 10.15
N SER A 162 11.76 1.37 9.25
CA SER A 162 11.42 2.22 8.10
C SER A 162 10.58 1.47 7.05
N GLU A 163 9.68 2.16 6.36
CA GLU A 163 8.86 1.53 5.33
C GLU A 163 9.68 0.89 4.20
N PRO A 164 10.74 1.50 3.65
CA PRO A 164 11.58 0.85 2.65
C PRO A 164 12.18 -0.46 3.16
N GLN A 165 12.76 -0.45 4.36
CA GLN A 165 13.35 -1.62 5.00
C GLN A 165 12.30 -2.71 5.27
N TYR A 166 11.12 -2.32 5.73
CA TYR A 166 10.00 -3.24 5.93
C TYR A 166 9.62 -3.95 4.63
N ASN A 167 9.50 -3.22 3.52
CA ASN A 167 9.17 -3.79 2.21
C ASN A 167 10.27 -4.72 1.65
N GLU A 168 11.54 -4.45 1.93
CA GLU A 168 12.65 -5.35 1.55
C GLU A 168 12.59 -6.65 2.35
N TYR A 169 12.40 -6.56 3.66
CA TYR A 169 12.27 -7.75 4.50
C TYR A 169 11.02 -8.59 4.18
N ILE A 170 9.90 -7.97 3.76
CA ILE A 170 8.72 -8.70 3.29
C ILE A 170 9.10 -9.66 2.15
N LYS A 171 9.86 -9.21 1.16
CA LYS A 171 10.30 -10.05 0.06
C LYS A 171 11.15 -11.21 0.55
N MET A 172 12.12 -10.92 1.41
CA MET A 172 13.03 -11.90 1.97
C MET A 172 12.30 -12.96 2.81
N ILE A 173 11.33 -12.59 3.66
CA ILE A 173 10.59 -13.56 4.48
C ILE A 173 9.68 -14.44 3.64
N LEU A 174 9.10 -13.93 2.56
CA LEU A 174 8.29 -14.71 1.63
C LEU A 174 9.13 -15.68 0.81
N ASP A 175 10.29 -15.24 0.33
CA ASP A 175 11.25 -16.07 -0.39
C ASP A 175 11.74 -17.22 0.50
N PHE A 176 12.15 -16.90 1.72
CA PHE A 176 12.60 -17.90 2.71
C PHE A 176 11.50 -18.91 3.07
N ALA A 177 10.24 -18.48 3.15
CA ALA A 177 9.10 -19.37 3.40
C ALA A 177 8.69 -20.19 2.17
N GLY A 178 9.42 -20.12 1.06
CA GLY A 178 9.14 -20.84 -0.19
C GLY A 178 7.85 -20.40 -0.88
N ILE A 179 7.48 -19.13 -0.74
CA ILE A 179 6.25 -18.58 -1.35
C ILE A 179 6.62 -17.92 -2.69
N HIS A 180 6.76 -18.76 -3.72
CA HIS A 180 7.24 -18.38 -5.05
C HIS A 180 6.17 -18.43 -6.13
N ARG A 181 4.88 -18.49 -5.77
CA ARG A 181 3.79 -18.50 -6.73
C ARG A 181 3.92 -17.32 -7.71
N ARG A 182 3.83 -17.60 -9.01
CA ARG A 182 3.90 -16.56 -10.03
C ARG A 182 2.59 -15.77 -10.07
N VAL A 183 2.73 -14.46 -10.12
CA VAL A 183 1.62 -13.51 -10.21
C VAL A 183 1.82 -12.61 -11.42
N THR A 184 0.70 -12.23 -12.06
CA THR A 184 0.72 -11.26 -13.15
C THR A 184 0.83 -9.86 -12.56
N ILE A 185 1.81 -9.11 -12.99
CA ILE A 185 1.96 -7.69 -12.65
C ILE A 185 1.98 -6.85 -13.91
N LEU A 186 1.56 -5.61 -13.79
CA LEU A 186 1.75 -4.62 -14.84
C LEU A 186 3.07 -3.89 -14.58
N ASN A 187 4.02 -4.02 -15.50
CA ASN A 187 5.29 -3.29 -15.40
C ASN A 187 5.01 -1.77 -15.38
N PRO A 188 5.46 -1.04 -14.35
CA PRO A 188 5.12 0.36 -14.17
C PRO A 188 5.71 1.29 -15.25
N LEU A 189 6.78 0.86 -15.94
CA LEU A 189 7.44 1.64 -16.98
C LEU A 189 6.88 1.34 -18.36
N THR A 190 6.75 0.06 -18.70
CA THR A 190 6.35 -0.38 -20.05
C THR A 190 4.83 -0.53 -20.21
N ARG A 191 4.09 -0.75 -19.12
CA ARG A 191 2.67 -1.15 -19.09
C ARG A 191 2.40 -2.50 -19.78
N LYS A 192 3.41 -3.37 -19.86
CA LYS A 192 3.24 -4.75 -20.30
C LYS A 192 3.03 -5.65 -19.08
N GLU A 193 2.27 -6.71 -19.27
CA GLU A 193 2.11 -7.75 -18.27
C GLU A 193 3.38 -8.58 -18.14
N GLU A 194 3.77 -8.88 -16.92
CA GLU A 194 4.92 -9.72 -16.57
C GLU A 194 4.51 -10.74 -15.53
N GLN A 195 5.06 -11.95 -15.64
CA GLN A 195 4.90 -12.99 -14.64
C GLN A 195 6.12 -12.98 -13.69
N ARG A 196 5.88 -12.68 -12.42
CA ARG A 196 6.95 -12.63 -11.40
C ARG A 196 6.58 -13.44 -10.16
N PRO A 197 7.55 -14.00 -9.44
CA PRO A 197 7.30 -14.58 -8.12
C PRO A 197 6.70 -13.54 -7.18
N ILE A 198 5.72 -13.93 -6.38
CA ILE A 198 5.06 -13.00 -5.45
C ILE A 198 6.05 -12.42 -4.42
N CYS A 199 7.07 -13.18 -4.00
CA CYS A 199 8.13 -12.70 -3.11
C CYS A 199 8.92 -11.52 -3.69
N ASP A 200 9.09 -11.42 -5.02
CA ASP A 200 9.81 -10.31 -5.65
C ASP A 200 9.04 -8.98 -5.63
N VAL A 201 7.71 -9.07 -5.60
CA VAL A 201 6.83 -7.92 -5.84
C VAL A 201 5.96 -7.56 -4.63
N ALA A 202 5.97 -8.39 -3.60
CA ALA A 202 5.19 -8.16 -2.39
C ALA A 202 5.67 -6.90 -1.64
N THR A 203 4.71 -6.23 -1.03
CA THR A 203 4.91 -5.03 -0.20
C THR A 203 3.94 -5.06 0.98
N SER A 204 4.04 -4.10 1.87
CA SER A 204 3.05 -3.86 2.94
C SER A 204 1.61 -3.80 2.41
N HIS A 205 1.43 -3.30 1.18
CA HIS A 205 0.11 -3.23 0.54
C HIS A 205 -0.43 -4.62 0.16
N THR A 206 0.45 -5.60 -0.08
CA THR A 206 0.07 -7.00 -0.32
C THR A 206 -0.60 -7.61 0.91
N ALA A 207 -0.15 -7.29 2.13
CA ALA A 207 -0.82 -7.73 3.36
C ALA A 207 -2.28 -7.23 3.43
N ARG A 208 -2.52 -5.97 3.12
CA ARG A 208 -3.87 -5.40 3.09
C ARG A 208 -4.74 -6.04 2.01
N LYS A 209 -4.20 -6.28 0.82
CA LYS A 209 -4.90 -7.02 -0.24
C LYS A 209 -5.23 -8.44 0.20
N THR A 210 -4.33 -9.09 0.94
CA THR A 210 -4.53 -10.43 1.51
C THR A 210 -5.71 -10.44 2.50
N PHE A 211 -5.78 -9.46 3.40
CA PHE A 211 -6.93 -9.31 4.30
C PHE A 211 -8.24 -9.17 3.52
N ILE A 212 -8.29 -8.23 2.57
CA ILE A 212 -9.48 -7.93 1.78
C ILE A 212 -9.95 -9.17 1.01
N ALA A 213 -9.05 -9.82 0.27
CA ALA A 213 -9.38 -10.96 -0.56
C ALA A 213 -9.84 -12.17 0.27
N ASN A 214 -9.10 -12.50 1.33
CA ASN A 214 -9.44 -13.64 2.21
C ASN A 214 -10.74 -13.41 2.97
N LEU A 215 -10.98 -12.18 3.42
CA LEU A 215 -12.25 -11.83 4.07
C LEU A 215 -13.41 -11.88 3.08
N TYR A 216 -13.26 -11.23 1.91
CA TYR A 216 -14.31 -11.25 0.89
C TYR A 216 -14.67 -12.66 0.42
N ASN A 217 -13.67 -13.53 0.27
CA ASN A 217 -13.91 -14.93 -0.09
C ASN A 217 -14.77 -15.69 0.95
N LYS A 218 -14.68 -15.29 2.22
CA LYS A 218 -15.49 -15.89 3.30
C LYS A 218 -16.89 -15.29 3.40
N VAL A 219 -17.00 -13.96 3.37
CA VAL A 219 -18.27 -13.28 3.71
C VAL A 219 -19.08 -12.89 2.48
N ARG A 220 -18.45 -12.73 1.31
CA ARG A 220 -19.09 -12.30 0.03
C ARG A 220 -19.86 -10.98 0.14
N ASP A 221 -19.53 -10.14 1.09
CA ASP A 221 -20.14 -8.84 1.34
C ASP A 221 -19.10 -7.73 1.19
N GLN A 222 -19.22 -6.97 0.10
CA GLN A 222 -18.30 -5.88 -0.23
C GLN A 222 -18.46 -4.70 0.75
N ALA A 223 -19.69 -4.42 1.22
CA ALA A 223 -19.93 -3.31 2.13
C ALA A 223 -19.28 -3.58 3.51
N LEU A 224 -19.44 -4.82 4.02
CA LEU A 224 -18.77 -5.23 5.24
C LEU A 224 -17.24 -5.16 5.11
N VAL A 225 -16.66 -5.67 4.01
CA VAL A 225 -15.20 -5.59 3.79
C VAL A 225 -14.73 -4.14 3.72
N ALA A 226 -15.48 -3.26 3.06
CA ALA A 226 -15.15 -1.83 2.97
C ALA A 226 -15.19 -1.17 4.36
N SER A 227 -16.20 -1.44 5.19
CA SER A 227 -16.30 -0.88 6.55
C SER A 227 -15.15 -1.27 7.47
N LEU A 228 -14.60 -2.50 7.29
CA LEU A 228 -13.46 -3.01 8.06
C LEU A 228 -12.09 -2.52 7.53
N THR A 229 -12.07 -1.90 6.37
CA THR A 229 -10.80 -1.45 5.76
C THR A 229 -10.62 0.07 5.72
N GLY A 230 -11.66 0.85 5.81
CA GLY A 230 -11.62 2.31 5.84
C GLY A 230 -11.22 2.97 4.50
#